data_4553c9d078d7e2cc81f84cfaf119d6f4
#
_entry.id   4553c9d078d7e2cc81f84cfaf119d6f4
#
_cell.length_a   1.000
_cell.length_b   1.000
_cell.length_c   1.000
_cell.angle_alpha   90.00
_cell.angle_beta   90.00
_cell.angle_gamma   90.00
#
_symmetry.space_group_name_H-M   'P 1'
#
loop_
_entity.id
_entity.type
_entity.pdbx_description
1 polymer ?
#
loop_
_entity_poly.entity_id
_entity_poly.type
_entity_poly.pdbx_seq_one_letter_code
_entity_poly.pdbx_strand_id
1 'polypeptide(L)'
;MADSKLAGRAADGIRCVIVTPEATSLDTVARSVTLPLFDGQRGVARGHAPFIGRLGAGEVRITGEQGSAADSVRRVFVEGGFVEVVQGSVTVITQRAVPAEKLDLDAARADLERIGATVATGAEAIDAKMRAQATAREVVRIAGRGR
;
A
#
# COMPACT_ATOMS: atom_id res chain seq x y z
N MET A 1 -19.00 -9.73 18.09
CA MET A 1 -18.93 -8.62 19.07
C MET A 1 -17.79 -7.64 18.83
N ALA A 2 -16.70 -8.04 18.16
CA ALA A 2 -15.66 -7.11 17.73
C ALA A 2 -16.14 -6.12 16.63
N ASP A 3 -17.08 -6.53 15.79
CA ASP A 3 -17.61 -5.73 14.67
C ASP A 3 -18.43 -4.51 15.09
N SER A 4 -19.14 -4.57 16.22
CA SER A 4 -19.97 -3.45 16.66
C SER A 4 -19.14 -2.29 17.25
N LYS A 5 -17.97 -2.57 17.78
CA LYS A 5 -17.04 -1.56 18.31
C LYS A 5 -16.31 -0.80 17.19
N LEU A 6 -16.07 -1.49 16.07
CA LEU A 6 -15.48 -0.91 14.86
C LEU A 6 -16.51 -0.09 14.06
N ALA A 7 -17.77 -0.53 14.03
CA ALA A 7 -18.85 0.19 13.34
C ALA A 7 -19.14 1.56 13.98
N GLY A 8 -19.10 1.65 15.32
CA GLY A 8 -19.28 2.93 16.02
C GLY A 8 -18.09 3.90 15.85
N ARG A 9 -16.91 3.38 15.54
CA ARG A 9 -15.69 4.18 15.32
C ARG A 9 -15.56 4.70 13.90
N ALA A 10 -16.19 4.03 12.93
CA ALA A 10 -16.18 4.45 11.53
C ALA A 10 -17.02 5.70 11.26
N ALA A 11 -17.80 6.17 12.23
CA ALA A 11 -18.61 7.37 12.08
C ALA A 11 -17.77 8.63 11.79
N ASP A 12 -16.55 8.69 12.31
CA ASP A 12 -15.66 9.84 12.20
C ASP A 12 -14.44 9.62 11.29
N GLY A 13 -14.37 8.48 10.59
CA GLY A 13 -13.24 8.15 9.74
C GLY A 13 -13.59 7.14 8.66
N ILE A 14 -12.55 6.63 8.02
CA ILE A 14 -12.66 5.57 7.03
C ILE A 14 -11.90 4.32 7.53
N ARG A 15 -12.55 3.17 7.41
CA ARG A 15 -11.90 1.89 7.74
C ARG A 15 -10.95 1.51 6.61
N CYS A 16 -9.71 1.17 6.96
CA CYS A 16 -8.72 0.69 6.02
C CYS A 16 -8.31 -0.74 6.38
N VAL A 17 -8.49 -1.65 5.44
CA VAL A 17 -8.11 -3.06 5.59
C VAL A 17 -7.13 -3.42 4.47
N ILE A 18 -6.00 -4.03 4.84
CA ILE A 18 -5.03 -4.55 3.89
C ILE A 18 -4.97 -6.07 4.06
N VAL A 19 -5.26 -6.78 2.97
CA VAL A 19 -5.32 -8.25 2.93
C VAL A 19 -4.26 -8.77 1.98
N THR A 20 -3.53 -9.77 2.46
CA THR A 20 -2.61 -10.58 1.64
C THR A 20 -3.12 -12.03 1.60
N PRO A 21 -2.58 -12.90 0.71
CA PRO A 21 -3.00 -14.31 0.66
C PRO A 21 -2.84 -15.06 1.99
N GLU A 22 -1.94 -14.60 2.85
CA GLU A 22 -1.64 -15.29 4.13
C GLU A 22 -2.50 -14.79 5.29
N ALA A 23 -2.87 -13.49 5.29
CA ALA A 23 -3.60 -12.92 6.43
C ALA A 23 -4.12 -11.51 6.14
N THR A 24 -4.97 -11.02 7.03
CA THR A 24 -5.26 -9.60 7.14
C THR A 24 -4.05 -8.92 7.80
N SER A 25 -3.31 -8.15 7.02
CA SER A 25 -2.09 -7.48 7.49
C SER A 25 -2.36 -6.23 8.30
N LEU A 26 -3.48 -5.56 8.04
CA LEU A 26 -3.86 -4.33 8.71
C LEU A 26 -5.39 -4.18 8.71
N ASP A 27 -5.93 -3.73 9.82
CA ASP A 27 -7.34 -3.33 9.96
C ASP A 27 -7.40 -2.16 10.94
N THR A 28 -7.66 -0.97 10.43
CA THR A 28 -7.66 0.26 11.23
C THR A 28 -8.69 1.25 10.72
N VAL A 29 -8.97 2.27 11.52
CA VAL A 29 -9.79 3.41 11.13
C VAL A 29 -8.93 4.66 11.16
N ALA A 30 -8.99 5.47 10.10
CA ALA A 30 -8.18 6.66 9.95
C ALA A 30 -8.98 7.80 9.32
N ARG A 31 -8.43 8.99 9.36
CA ARG A 31 -9.03 10.17 8.73
C ARG A 31 -8.99 10.09 7.21
N SER A 32 -7.88 9.61 6.65
CA SER A 32 -7.71 9.47 5.21
C SER A 32 -6.70 8.39 4.85
N VAL A 33 -6.83 7.87 3.63
CA VAL A 33 -5.92 6.88 3.07
C VAL A 33 -5.49 7.35 1.68
N THR A 34 -4.20 7.37 1.40
CA THR A 34 -3.67 7.63 0.06
C THR A 34 -3.22 6.31 -0.56
N LEU A 35 -3.72 6.03 -1.76
CA LEU A 35 -3.53 4.77 -2.46
C LEU A 35 -2.61 4.95 -3.67
N PRO A 36 -1.66 4.03 -3.90
CA PRO A 36 -0.83 4.04 -5.11
C PRO A 36 -1.57 3.30 -6.23
N LEU A 37 -2.47 3.99 -6.93
CA LEU A 37 -3.15 3.40 -8.07
C LEU A 37 -2.21 3.26 -9.27
N PHE A 38 -2.59 2.41 -10.20
CA PHE A 38 -1.84 2.16 -11.42
C PHE A 38 -1.56 3.44 -12.22
N ASP A 39 -2.49 4.39 -12.22
CA ASP A 39 -2.43 5.66 -12.95
C ASP A 39 -2.05 6.87 -12.09
N GLY A 40 -1.66 6.66 -10.85
CA GLY A 40 -1.25 7.73 -9.94
C GLY A 40 -1.82 7.57 -8.54
N GLN A 41 -1.45 8.48 -7.64
CA GLN A 41 -1.92 8.45 -6.27
C GLN A 41 -3.34 9.01 -6.15
N ARG A 42 -4.13 8.43 -5.26
CA ARG A 42 -5.48 8.90 -4.94
C ARG A 42 -5.71 8.93 -3.44
N GLY A 43 -6.09 10.09 -2.94
CA GLY A 43 -6.53 10.24 -1.55
C GLY A 43 -8.00 9.88 -1.39
N VAL A 44 -8.32 9.13 -0.36
CA VAL A 44 -9.67 8.70 -0.02
C VAL A 44 -9.95 9.09 1.42
N ALA A 45 -11.07 9.76 1.65
CA ALA A 45 -11.55 10.13 2.96
C ALA A 45 -13.03 9.78 3.07
N ARG A 46 -13.61 10.00 4.23
CA ARG A 46 -15.03 9.78 4.46
C ARG A 46 -15.87 10.52 3.40
N GLY A 47 -16.88 9.86 2.85
CA GLY A 47 -17.75 10.41 1.82
C GLY A 47 -17.23 10.25 0.39
N HIS A 48 -16.07 9.68 0.19
CA HIS A 48 -15.56 9.40 -1.16
C HIS A 48 -16.51 8.46 -1.91
N ALA A 49 -16.74 8.75 -3.19
CA ALA A 49 -17.57 7.91 -4.05
C ALA A 49 -16.98 6.49 -4.17
N PRO A 50 -17.80 5.44 -4.18
CA PRO A 50 -17.32 4.09 -4.36
C PRO A 50 -16.60 3.88 -5.69
N PHE A 51 -15.51 3.11 -5.66
CA PHE A 51 -14.80 2.69 -6.86
C PHE A 51 -14.00 1.40 -6.61
N ILE A 52 -13.65 0.74 -7.70
CA ILE A 52 -12.68 -0.34 -7.71
C ILE A 52 -11.51 0.11 -8.57
N GLY A 53 -10.30 -0.02 -8.05
CA GLY A 53 -9.08 0.41 -8.73
C GLY A 53 -8.01 -0.66 -8.74
N ARG A 54 -7.11 -0.55 -9.72
CA ARG A 54 -5.90 -1.37 -9.78
C ARG A 54 -4.76 -0.64 -9.09
N LEU A 55 -4.06 -1.34 -8.22
CA LEU A 55 -2.89 -0.80 -7.53
C LEU A 55 -1.62 -1.01 -8.37
N GLY A 56 -0.74 -0.01 -8.34
CA GLY A 56 0.66 -0.18 -8.70
C GLY A 56 1.46 -0.63 -7.48
N ALA A 57 2.74 -0.91 -7.68
CA ALA A 57 3.67 -1.07 -6.57
C ALA A 57 3.93 0.32 -5.95
N GLY A 58 3.78 0.43 -4.65
CA GLY A 58 3.96 1.72 -3.99
C GLY A 58 3.55 1.72 -2.53
N GLU A 59 3.31 2.88 -2.01
CA GLU A 59 3.05 3.12 -0.59
C GLU A 59 1.59 3.48 -0.36
N VAL A 60 0.92 2.71 0.48
CA VAL A 60 -0.35 3.12 1.09
C VAL A 60 -0.02 3.98 2.30
N ARG A 61 -0.56 5.20 2.35
CA ARG A 61 -0.36 6.13 3.45
C ARG A 61 -1.66 6.30 4.20
N ILE A 62 -1.64 5.98 5.49
CA ILE A 62 -2.79 6.04 6.38
C ILE A 62 -2.56 7.19 7.34
N THR A 63 -3.38 8.22 7.23
CA THR A 63 -3.21 9.47 7.98
C THR A 63 -4.29 9.61 9.06
N GLY A 64 -3.83 9.93 10.27
CA GLY A 64 -4.74 10.19 11.39
C GLY A 64 -5.48 8.95 11.86
N GLU A 65 -4.76 7.87 12.16
CA GLU A 65 -5.36 6.68 12.77
C GLU A 65 -5.97 7.00 14.11
N GLN A 66 -7.08 6.35 14.42
CA GLN A 66 -7.70 6.46 15.74
C GLN A 66 -6.73 6.02 16.84
N GLY A 67 -6.64 6.85 17.89
CA GLY A 67 -5.71 6.62 18.97
C GLY A 67 -4.30 7.18 18.74
N SER A 68 -4.05 7.76 17.56
CA SER A 68 -2.79 8.41 17.22
C SER A 68 -3.01 9.91 16.98
N ALA A 69 -1.92 10.67 16.84
CA ALA A 69 -2.00 12.10 16.51
C ALA A 69 -2.71 12.30 15.16
N ALA A 70 -3.45 13.43 15.03
CA ALA A 70 -4.25 13.71 13.84
C ALA A 70 -3.44 13.81 12.54
N ASP A 71 -2.16 14.13 12.63
CA ASP A 71 -1.22 14.25 11.53
C ASP A 71 -0.27 13.05 11.42
N SER A 72 -0.45 12.03 12.25
CA SER A 72 0.34 10.80 12.17
C SER A 72 0.13 10.11 10.82
N VAL A 73 1.20 9.55 10.27
CA VAL A 73 1.15 8.82 9.01
C VAL A 73 1.77 7.44 9.19
N ARG A 74 0.98 6.41 8.93
CA ARG A 74 1.48 5.04 8.81
C ARG A 74 1.70 4.77 7.32
N ARG A 75 2.84 4.22 6.98
CA ARG A 75 3.24 3.93 5.61
C ARG A 75 3.44 2.43 5.44
N VAL A 76 2.77 1.85 4.44
CA VAL A 76 2.84 0.41 4.14
C VAL A 76 3.15 0.24 2.66
N PHE A 77 4.25 -0.44 2.36
CA PHE A 77 4.54 -0.86 0.98
C PHE A 77 3.59 -1.97 0.55
N VAL A 78 3.00 -1.82 -0.64
CA VAL A 78 2.17 -2.84 -1.28
C VAL A 78 2.67 -3.15 -2.68
N GLU A 79 2.57 -4.40 -3.08
CA GLU A 79 3.07 -4.87 -4.37
C GLU A 79 1.91 -5.19 -5.31
N GLY A 80 1.33 -4.13 -5.88
CA GLY A 80 0.21 -4.27 -6.81
C GLY A 80 -1.08 -4.77 -6.15
N GLY A 81 -1.99 -5.27 -6.95
CA GLY A 81 -3.28 -5.78 -6.53
C GLY A 81 -4.44 -4.85 -6.86
N PHE A 82 -5.48 -4.91 -6.05
CA PHE A 82 -6.71 -4.16 -6.25
C PHE A 82 -7.14 -3.46 -4.97
N VAL A 83 -7.88 -2.38 -5.14
CA VAL A 83 -8.53 -1.69 -4.02
C VAL A 83 -10.01 -1.57 -4.31
N GLU A 84 -10.82 -1.82 -3.30
CA GLU A 84 -12.25 -1.55 -3.30
C GLU A 84 -12.53 -0.45 -2.29
N VAL A 85 -13.14 0.62 -2.76
CA VAL A 85 -13.65 1.69 -1.90
C VAL A 85 -15.17 1.63 -1.95
N VAL A 86 -15.75 1.35 -0.81
CA VAL A 86 -17.20 1.42 -0.58
C VAL A 86 -17.45 2.43 0.53
N GLN A 87 -18.71 2.76 0.77
CA GLN A 87 -19.06 3.76 1.78
C GLN A 87 -18.39 3.45 3.13
N GLY A 88 -17.49 4.34 3.54
CA GLY A 88 -16.81 4.25 4.85
C GLY A 88 -15.68 3.22 4.94
N SER A 89 -15.29 2.56 3.84
CA SER A 89 -14.32 1.47 3.88
C SER A 89 -13.42 1.43 2.65
N VAL A 90 -12.13 1.19 2.88
CA VAL A 90 -11.11 0.92 1.86
C VAL A 90 -10.54 -0.46 2.12
N THR A 91 -10.64 -1.36 1.15
CA THR A 91 -10.05 -2.70 1.22
C THR A 91 -8.99 -2.83 0.15
N VAL A 92 -7.76 -3.05 0.57
CA VAL A 92 -6.61 -3.28 -0.29
C VAL A 92 -6.32 -4.78 -0.31
N ILE A 93 -6.29 -5.37 -1.51
CA ILE A 93 -5.96 -6.77 -1.74
C ILE A 93 -4.65 -6.78 -2.53
N THR A 94 -3.59 -7.25 -1.90
CA THR A 94 -2.23 -7.22 -2.46
C THR A 94 -1.50 -8.52 -2.21
N GLN A 95 -0.49 -8.81 -3.02
CA GLN A 95 0.35 -10.00 -2.84
C GLN A 95 1.30 -9.86 -1.65
N ARG A 96 1.74 -8.66 -1.37
CA ARG A 96 2.71 -8.39 -0.31
C ARG A 96 2.44 -7.02 0.30
N ALA A 97 2.45 -6.96 1.62
CA ALA A 97 2.33 -5.73 2.38
C ALA A 97 3.42 -5.71 3.46
N VAL A 98 4.24 -4.67 3.48
CA VAL A 98 5.35 -4.52 4.43
C VAL A 98 5.31 -3.11 5.02
N PRO A 99 5.27 -2.97 6.35
CA PRO A 99 5.44 -1.66 6.96
C PRO A 99 6.73 -0.99 6.48
N ALA A 100 6.66 0.30 6.12
CA ALA A 100 7.79 1.00 5.53
C ALA A 100 9.03 0.99 6.42
N GLU A 101 8.84 1.06 7.74
CA GLU A 101 9.94 1.02 8.73
C GLU A 101 10.65 -0.34 8.80
N LYS A 102 10.03 -1.39 8.29
CA LYS A 102 10.63 -2.74 8.21
C LYS A 102 11.38 -3.00 6.90
N LEU A 103 11.32 -2.07 5.95
CA LEU A 103 12.08 -2.18 4.71
C LEU A 103 13.55 -1.84 4.98
N ASP A 104 14.44 -2.71 4.50
CA ASP A 104 15.89 -2.51 4.58
C ASP A 104 16.37 -1.82 3.30
N LEU A 105 16.89 -0.61 3.44
CA LEU A 105 17.36 0.18 2.29
C LEU A 105 18.54 -0.48 1.57
N ASP A 106 19.48 -1.04 2.31
CA ASP A 106 20.67 -1.66 1.71
C ASP A 106 20.29 -2.94 0.97
N ALA A 107 19.41 -3.76 1.55
CA ALA A 107 18.87 -4.94 0.88
C ALA A 107 18.06 -4.55 -0.37
N ALA A 108 17.27 -3.48 -0.30
CA ALA A 108 16.48 -2.98 -1.43
C ALA A 108 17.38 -2.49 -2.58
N ARG A 109 18.46 -1.80 -2.27
CA ARG A 109 19.46 -1.37 -3.26
C ARG A 109 20.17 -2.55 -3.91
N ALA A 110 20.53 -3.56 -3.12
CA ALA A 110 21.16 -4.78 -3.63
C ALA A 110 20.21 -5.55 -4.56
N ASP A 111 18.94 -5.64 -4.22
CA ASP A 111 17.92 -6.27 -5.08
C ASP A 111 17.76 -5.52 -6.39
N LEU A 112 17.70 -4.20 -6.36
CA LEU A 112 17.58 -3.37 -7.57
C LEU A 112 18.78 -3.59 -8.49
N GLU A 113 19.98 -3.61 -7.94
CA GLU A 113 21.22 -3.86 -8.69
C GLU A 113 21.21 -5.26 -9.31
N ARG A 114 20.86 -6.27 -8.53
CA ARG A 114 20.76 -7.66 -8.97
C ARG A 114 19.77 -7.84 -10.12
N ILE A 115 18.60 -7.23 -10.01
CA ILE A 115 17.56 -7.27 -11.06
C ILE A 115 18.08 -6.56 -12.32
N GLY A 116 18.72 -5.40 -12.17
CA GLY A 116 19.30 -4.65 -13.29
C GLY A 116 20.38 -5.41 -14.05
N ALA A 117 21.17 -6.23 -13.35
CA ALA A 117 22.23 -7.05 -13.93
C ALA A 117 21.72 -8.33 -14.60
N THR A 118 20.47 -8.73 -14.36
CA THR A 118 19.88 -9.93 -14.95
C THR A 118 19.66 -9.73 -16.45
N VAL A 119 20.12 -10.68 -17.26
CA VAL A 119 19.88 -10.66 -18.71
C VAL A 119 18.50 -11.23 -18.99
N ALA A 120 17.68 -10.47 -19.73
CA ALA A 120 16.34 -10.88 -20.14
C ALA A 120 16.29 -10.97 -21.67
N THR A 121 15.81 -12.12 -22.19
CA THR A 121 15.69 -12.38 -23.62
C THR A 121 14.23 -12.71 -23.94
N GLY A 122 13.68 -12.05 -24.95
CA GLY A 122 12.28 -12.19 -25.33
C GLY A 122 11.37 -11.17 -24.65
N ALA A 123 10.25 -10.86 -25.31
CA ALA A 123 9.34 -9.78 -24.88
C ALA A 123 8.79 -9.99 -23.47
N GLU A 124 8.36 -11.19 -23.13
CA GLU A 124 7.82 -11.50 -21.80
C GLU A 124 8.86 -11.35 -20.69
N ALA A 125 10.08 -11.83 -20.91
CA ALA A 125 11.17 -11.72 -19.95
C ALA A 125 11.61 -10.27 -19.75
N ILE A 126 11.65 -9.49 -20.82
CA ILE A 126 11.97 -8.06 -20.77
C ILE A 126 10.89 -7.30 -19.98
N ASP A 127 9.62 -7.55 -20.27
CA ASP A 127 8.51 -6.94 -19.53
C ASP A 127 8.52 -7.31 -18.04
N ALA A 128 8.78 -8.57 -17.72
CA ALA A 128 8.90 -9.03 -16.34
C ALA A 128 10.05 -8.34 -15.61
N LYS A 129 11.20 -8.20 -16.26
CA LYS A 129 12.36 -7.45 -15.72
C LYS A 129 12.01 -5.99 -15.48
N MET A 130 11.35 -5.33 -16.43
CA MET A 130 10.95 -3.93 -16.28
C MET A 130 10.01 -3.72 -15.11
N ARG A 131 9.02 -4.62 -14.93
CA ARG A 131 8.12 -4.57 -13.78
C ARG A 131 8.86 -4.79 -12.46
N ALA A 132 9.76 -5.76 -12.41
CA ALA A 132 10.58 -6.05 -11.23
C ALA A 132 11.48 -4.86 -10.87
N GLN A 133 12.08 -4.21 -11.86
CA GLN A 133 12.89 -3.01 -11.63
C GLN A 133 12.06 -1.84 -11.12
N ALA A 134 10.87 -1.62 -11.68
CA ALA A 134 9.96 -0.56 -11.23
C ALA A 134 9.55 -0.77 -9.77
N THR A 135 9.19 -1.99 -9.40
CA THR A 135 8.86 -2.37 -8.02
C THR A 135 10.06 -2.15 -7.09
N ALA A 136 11.25 -2.61 -7.49
CA ALA A 136 12.46 -2.46 -6.68
C ALA A 136 12.85 -0.99 -6.47
N ARG A 137 12.67 -0.14 -7.47
CA ARG A 137 12.89 1.32 -7.33
C ARG A 137 11.93 1.93 -6.31
N GLU A 138 10.67 1.51 -6.32
CA GLU A 138 9.70 1.98 -5.33
C GLU A 138 10.09 1.55 -3.90
N VAL A 139 10.54 0.32 -3.71
CA VAL A 139 11.01 -0.16 -2.41
C VAL A 139 12.19 0.69 -1.92
N VAL A 140 13.16 0.96 -2.79
CA VAL A 140 14.31 1.83 -2.46
C VAL A 140 13.83 3.23 -2.06
N ARG A 141 12.92 3.81 -2.82
CA ARG A 141 12.38 5.14 -2.56
C ARG A 141 11.66 5.20 -1.20
N ILE A 142 10.83 4.22 -0.92
CA ILE A 142 10.05 4.15 0.33
C ILE A 142 10.97 3.91 1.53
N ALA A 143 11.90 2.97 1.42
CA ALA A 143 12.86 2.65 2.49
C ALA A 143 13.77 3.83 2.81
N GLY A 144 14.11 4.65 1.81
CA GLY A 144 14.97 5.83 1.97
C GLY A 144 14.30 7.03 2.62
N ARG A 145 12.97 7.13 2.60
CA ARG A 145 12.23 8.29 3.14
C ARG A 145 12.21 8.37 4.66
N GLY A 146 12.44 7.30 5.35
CA GLY A 146 12.42 7.24 6.82
C GLY A 146 13.75 7.57 7.48
N ARG A 147 14.73 8.05 6.72
CA ARG A 147 16.09 8.28 7.22
C ARG A 147 16.56 9.71 7.05
#